data_07e92b6749127aa9859217177e627d01
#
_entry.id   07e92b6749127aa9859217177e627d01
#
_cell.length_a   1.000
_cell.length_b   1.000
_cell.length_c   1.000
_cell.angle_alpha   90.00
_cell.angle_beta   90.00
_cell.angle_gamma   90.00
#
_symmetry.space_group_name_H-M   'P 1'
#
loop_
_entity.id
_entity.type
_entity.pdbx_description
1 polymer ?
#
loop_
_entity_poly.entity_id
_entity_poly.type
_entity_poly.pdbx_seq_one_letter_code
_entity_poly.pdbx_strand_id
1 'polypeptide(L)'
;MAAAAAARHIPIAHISGGDVTLGAADEYYRHCISKMAAVHFPSCADSAARLVRMGEAPGTVFCVGGLGDENIRTMPKMGRRELCDSTGFPLMQPFALVTYHPETAPDAGSPAAQVQALCAAMATVDGVFWLITGSNADAGGEVCTRIMQDFAAAHPDRAGFVQSLGLRRYLSAMEYAALVAGNSSSGVVETPTFRVPTVNIGRRQAGRTVCANVLCCDADRAAIEAALRKALSKAFAPVAASARSPYNGGNTSEKICTVLQNFDFAKPKIFYDGPVPEFDPQRSVLV
;
A
#
# COMPACT_ATOMS: atom_id res chain seq x y z
N MET A 1 -10.89 10.34 -17.26
CA MET A 1 -9.97 10.06 -18.38
C MET A 1 -10.28 8.70 -19.04
N ALA A 2 -10.32 7.58 -18.33
CA ALA A 2 -10.58 6.25 -18.91
C ALA A 2 -11.90 6.15 -19.70
N ALA A 3 -13.02 6.66 -19.17
CA ALA A 3 -14.29 6.70 -19.90
C ALA A 3 -14.23 7.48 -21.22
N ALA A 4 -13.49 8.59 -21.26
CA ALA A 4 -13.29 9.38 -22.48
C ALA A 4 -12.43 8.63 -23.51
N ALA A 5 -11.39 7.91 -23.06
CA ALA A 5 -10.58 7.07 -23.94
C ALA A 5 -11.40 5.92 -24.53
N ALA A 6 -12.18 5.23 -23.70
CA ALA A 6 -13.06 4.14 -24.15
C ALA A 6 -14.10 4.63 -25.17
N ALA A 7 -14.74 5.80 -24.93
CA ALA A 7 -15.69 6.40 -25.85
C ALA A 7 -15.08 6.82 -27.20
N ARG A 8 -13.77 6.98 -27.27
CA ARG A 8 -13.00 7.32 -28.48
C ARG A 8 -12.28 6.10 -29.08
N HIS A 9 -12.56 4.89 -28.58
CA HIS A 9 -11.91 3.64 -29.00
C HIS A 9 -10.38 3.67 -28.86
N ILE A 10 -9.87 4.44 -27.87
CA ILE A 10 -8.45 4.45 -27.52
C ILE A 10 -8.21 3.27 -26.55
N PRO A 11 -7.33 2.32 -26.90
CA PRO A 11 -7.04 1.19 -26.01
C PRO A 11 -6.47 1.64 -24.68
N ILE A 12 -6.88 0.98 -23.59
CA ILE A 12 -6.46 1.30 -22.23
C ILE A 12 -5.65 0.13 -21.70
N ALA A 13 -4.45 0.39 -21.19
CA ALA A 13 -3.67 -0.53 -20.40
C ALA A 13 -3.84 -0.19 -18.92
N HIS A 14 -4.29 -1.14 -18.10
CA HIS A 14 -4.59 -0.91 -16.69
C HIS A 14 -3.58 -1.58 -15.77
N ILE A 15 -2.77 -0.78 -15.10
CA ILE A 15 -1.81 -1.25 -14.09
C ILE A 15 -2.49 -1.30 -12.71
N SER A 16 -2.23 -2.36 -11.93
CA SER A 16 -2.81 -2.61 -10.61
C SER A 16 -4.34 -2.74 -10.60
N GLY A 17 -4.93 -3.19 -11.73
CA GLY A 17 -6.33 -3.60 -11.78
C GLY A 17 -6.59 -4.87 -10.96
N GLY A 18 -7.85 -5.07 -10.56
CA GLY A 18 -8.26 -6.26 -9.80
C GLY A 18 -7.98 -6.21 -8.28
N ASP A 19 -7.25 -5.22 -7.78
CA ASP A 19 -7.11 -5.00 -6.33
C ASP A 19 -8.46 -4.67 -5.69
N VAL A 20 -8.59 -4.93 -4.38
CA VAL A 20 -9.76 -4.58 -3.56
C VAL A 20 -9.34 -3.63 -2.47
N THR A 21 -10.13 -2.57 -2.23
CA THR A 21 -9.91 -1.56 -1.20
C THR A 21 -11.25 -1.06 -0.67
N LEU A 22 -11.95 -1.92 0.11
CA LEU A 22 -13.35 -1.70 0.51
C LEU A 22 -13.59 -0.41 1.29
N GLY A 23 -12.58 0.14 1.95
CA GLY A 23 -12.66 1.38 2.71
C GLY A 23 -12.31 2.64 1.91
N ALA A 24 -12.15 2.55 0.57
CA ALA A 24 -11.76 3.66 -0.28
C ALA A 24 -12.65 3.77 -1.54
N ALA A 25 -12.91 5.00 -1.99
CA ALA A 25 -13.66 5.27 -3.22
C ALA A 25 -12.98 4.70 -4.49
N ASP A 26 -11.68 4.46 -4.43
CA ASP A 26 -10.89 3.80 -5.49
C ASP A 26 -11.45 2.46 -5.92
N GLU A 27 -12.19 1.77 -5.03
CA GLU A 27 -12.82 0.47 -5.30
C GLU A 27 -13.68 0.54 -6.56
N TYR A 28 -14.58 1.50 -6.64
CA TYR A 28 -15.49 1.69 -7.78
C TYR A 28 -14.72 2.06 -9.05
N TYR A 29 -13.82 3.03 -8.95
CA TYR A 29 -13.07 3.52 -10.11
C TYR A 29 -12.18 2.45 -10.72
N ARG A 30 -11.48 1.69 -9.89
CA ARG A 30 -10.58 0.62 -10.33
C ARG A 30 -11.32 -0.46 -11.12
N HIS A 31 -12.45 -0.93 -10.62
CA HIS A 31 -13.22 -1.96 -11.31
C HIS A 31 -13.87 -1.43 -12.60
N CYS A 32 -14.37 -0.19 -12.61
CA CYS A 32 -14.83 0.45 -13.85
C CYS A 32 -13.72 0.59 -14.88
N ILE A 33 -12.51 1.00 -14.49
CA ILE A 33 -11.36 1.11 -15.39
C ILE A 33 -10.98 -0.28 -15.92
N SER A 34 -10.97 -1.32 -15.08
CA SER A 34 -10.72 -2.69 -15.52
C SER A 34 -11.68 -3.10 -16.63
N LYS A 35 -12.99 -2.80 -16.50
CA LYS A 35 -13.96 -3.15 -17.55
C LYS A 35 -13.76 -2.37 -18.86
N MET A 36 -13.16 -1.22 -18.83
CA MET A 36 -12.83 -0.43 -20.03
C MET A 36 -11.47 -0.78 -20.64
N ALA A 37 -10.57 -1.41 -19.90
CA ALA A 37 -9.21 -1.69 -20.34
C ALA A 37 -9.14 -2.87 -21.32
N ALA A 38 -8.23 -2.80 -22.28
CA ALA A 38 -7.95 -3.86 -23.25
C ALA A 38 -6.92 -4.87 -22.70
N VAL A 39 -5.99 -4.41 -21.85
CA VAL A 39 -4.93 -5.23 -21.26
C VAL A 39 -4.74 -4.86 -19.78
N HIS A 40 -4.40 -5.84 -18.95
CA HIS A 40 -4.36 -5.72 -17.51
C HIS A 40 -3.02 -6.18 -16.95
N PHE A 41 -2.48 -5.41 -16.02
CA PHE A 41 -1.23 -5.68 -15.31
C PHE A 41 -1.49 -5.72 -13.79
N PRO A 42 -2.16 -6.78 -13.28
CA PRO A 42 -2.37 -6.94 -11.85
C PRO A 42 -1.07 -7.18 -11.10
N SER A 43 -1.05 -6.73 -9.84
CA SER A 43 0.15 -6.78 -8.98
C SER A 43 0.37 -8.11 -8.27
N CYS A 44 -0.65 -8.97 -8.20
CA CYS A 44 -0.58 -10.28 -7.55
C CYS A 44 -1.57 -11.27 -8.16
N ALA A 45 -1.40 -12.55 -7.83
CA ALA A 45 -2.23 -13.63 -8.36
C ALA A 45 -3.72 -13.48 -8.02
N ASP A 46 -4.06 -13.03 -6.80
CA ASP A 46 -5.45 -12.83 -6.38
C ASP A 46 -6.14 -11.75 -7.22
N SER A 47 -5.43 -10.66 -7.52
CA SER A 47 -5.94 -9.57 -8.35
C SER A 47 -6.12 -10.02 -9.81
N ALA A 48 -5.19 -10.82 -10.33
CA ALA A 48 -5.30 -11.42 -11.66
C ALA A 48 -6.51 -12.37 -11.76
N ALA A 49 -6.67 -13.25 -10.78
CA ALA A 49 -7.81 -14.17 -10.73
C ALA A 49 -9.15 -13.41 -10.63
N ARG A 50 -9.17 -12.28 -9.91
CA ARG A 50 -10.37 -11.43 -9.80
C ARG A 50 -10.74 -10.79 -11.12
N LEU A 51 -9.77 -10.29 -11.89
CA LEU A 51 -10.02 -9.74 -13.23
C LEU A 51 -10.69 -10.78 -14.14
N VAL A 52 -10.20 -12.03 -14.13
CA VAL A 52 -10.84 -13.10 -14.90
C VAL A 52 -12.27 -13.38 -14.42
N ARG A 53 -12.51 -13.41 -13.09
CA ARG A 53 -13.89 -13.54 -12.55
C ARG A 53 -14.80 -12.35 -12.90
N MET A 54 -14.23 -11.19 -13.20
CA MET A 54 -14.95 -10.04 -13.72
C MET A 54 -15.23 -10.12 -15.23
N GLY A 55 -14.84 -11.21 -15.89
CA GLY A 55 -15.06 -11.44 -17.31
C GLY A 55 -13.94 -10.92 -18.22
N GLU A 56 -12.74 -10.69 -17.69
CA GLU A 56 -11.57 -10.38 -18.51
C GLU A 56 -10.92 -11.67 -19.03
N ALA A 57 -10.61 -11.73 -20.32
CA ALA A 57 -10.02 -12.92 -20.92
C ALA A 57 -8.61 -13.17 -20.36
N PRO A 58 -8.25 -14.42 -19.95
CA PRO A 58 -6.94 -14.73 -19.39
C PRO A 58 -5.76 -14.27 -20.24
N GLY A 59 -5.88 -14.32 -21.57
CA GLY A 59 -4.86 -13.84 -22.51
C GLY A 59 -4.66 -12.31 -22.53
N THR A 60 -5.47 -11.56 -21.80
CA THR A 60 -5.33 -10.10 -21.63
C THR A 60 -4.89 -9.72 -20.22
N VAL A 61 -4.67 -10.71 -19.33
CA VAL A 61 -4.33 -10.51 -17.91
C VAL A 61 -2.91 -11.01 -17.65
N PHE A 62 -1.97 -10.10 -17.53
CA PHE A 62 -0.55 -10.39 -17.30
C PHE A 62 -0.20 -10.04 -15.86
N CYS A 63 -0.10 -11.04 -14.98
CA CYS A 63 0.30 -10.86 -13.58
C CYS A 63 1.80 -10.53 -13.53
N VAL A 64 2.15 -9.28 -13.29
CA VAL A 64 3.52 -8.78 -13.43
C VAL A 64 4.20 -8.43 -12.10
N GLY A 65 3.45 -8.39 -11.01
CA GLY A 65 3.93 -7.88 -9.73
C GLY A 65 3.70 -6.37 -9.55
N GLY A 66 4.11 -5.85 -8.41
CA GLY A 66 3.94 -4.44 -8.05
C GLY A 66 5.12 -3.57 -8.44
N LEU A 67 4.88 -2.42 -9.08
CA LEU A 67 5.93 -1.43 -9.36
C LEU A 67 6.56 -0.88 -8.06
N GLY A 68 5.78 -0.78 -6.96
CA GLY A 68 6.30 -0.40 -5.65
C GLY A 68 7.34 -1.41 -5.14
N ASP A 69 7.10 -2.71 -5.30
CA ASP A 69 8.04 -3.77 -4.94
C ASP A 69 9.34 -3.71 -5.79
N GLU A 70 9.21 -3.42 -7.09
CA GLU A 70 10.38 -3.21 -7.95
C GLU A 70 11.20 -1.99 -7.50
N ASN A 71 10.55 -0.86 -7.20
CA ASN A 71 11.22 0.35 -6.69
C ASN A 71 12.00 0.08 -5.39
N ILE A 72 11.44 -0.73 -4.48
CA ILE A 72 12.15 -1.11 -3.23
C ILE A 72 13.47 -1.82 -3.54
N ARG A 73 13.49 -2.69 -4.55
CA ARG A 73 14.66 -3.49 -4.90
C ARG A 73 15.70 -2.74 -5.72
N THR A 74 15.25 -1.83 -6.58
CA THR A 74 16.12 -1.16 -7.57
C THR A 74 16.55 0.25 -7.16
N MET A 75 15.75 0.96 -6.35
CA MET A 75 16.07 2.34 -5.97
C MET A 75 17.19 2.39 -4.92
N PRO A 76 18.24 3.21 -5.12
CA PRO A 76 19.24 3.46 -4.11
C PRO A 76 18.61 4.10 -2.86
N LYS A 77 18.71 3.44 -1.72
CA LYS A 77 18.24 3.95 -0.43
C LYS A 77 19.32 4.80 0.25
N MET A 78 18.89 5.63 1.17
CA MET A 78 19.79 6.43 2.02
C MET A 78 20.35 5.56 3.14
N GLY A 79 21.60 5.84 3.54
CA GLY A 79 22.09 5.30 4.80
C GLY A 79 21.31 5.88 5.99
N ARG A 80 21.27 5.15 7.11
CA ARG A 80 20.47 5.55 8.27
C ARG A 80 20.86 6.92 8.82
N ARG A 81 22.16 7.26 8.81
CA ARG A 81 22.68 8.59 9.23
C ARG A 81 22.23 9.69 8.25
N GLU A 82 22.35 9.46 6.94
CA GLU A 82 21.87 10.38 5.92
C GLU A 82 20.36 10.65 6.07
N LEU A 83 19.59 9.63 6.41
CA LEU A 83 18.15 9.76 6.69
C LEU A 83 17.90 10.66 7.91
N CYS A 84 18.64 10.46 9.02
CA CYS A 84 18.55 11.33 10.20
C CYS A 84 18.83 12.79 9.84
N ASP A 85 19.96 13.03 9.15
CA ASP A 85 20.40 14.38 8.78
C ASP A 85 19.37 15.05 7.84
N SER A 86 18.78 14.28 6.91
CA SER A 86 17.82 14.79 5.93
C SER A 86 16.42 15.11 6.53
N THR A 87 16.08 14.51 7.66
CA THR A 87 14.80 14.70 8.35
C THR A 87 14.90 15.59 9.56
N GLY A 88 16.10 15.71 10.15
CA GLY A 88 16.33 16.42 11.42
C GLY A 88 15.83 15.67 12.65
N PHE A 89 15.45 14.38 12.52
CA PHE A 89 14.90 13.57 13.61
C PHE A 89 15.86 12.48 14.08
N PRO A 90 15.75 12.00 15.35
CA PRO A 90 16.69 11.08 15.98
C PRO A 90 16.42 9.61 15.55
N LEU A 91 16.46 9.33 14.25
CA LEU A 91 16.14 8.02 13.68
C LEU A 91 17.25 6.95 13.87
N MET A 92 18.33 7.28 14.58
CA MET A 92 19.32 6.29 15.03
C MET A 92 18.82 5.40 16.17
N GLN A 93 17.79 5.85 16.92
CA GLN A 93 17.05 5.03 17.88
C GLN A 93 15.92 4.26 17.19
N PRO A 94 15.28 3.25 17.83
CA PRO A 94 14.10 2.61 17.29
C PRO A 94 13.00 3.64 16.97
N PHE A 95 12.43 3.57 15.76
CA PHE A 95 11.34 4.45 15.35
C PHE A 95 10.25 3.70 14.59
N ALA A 96 9.06 4.22 14.65
CA ALA A 96 7.92 3.79 13.85
C ALA A 96 7.62 4.82 12.76
N LEU A 97 7.37 4.36 11.54
CA LEU A 97 6.89 5.19 10.44
C LEU A 97 5.35 5.17 10.43
N VAL A 98 4.74 6.34 10.55
CA VAL A 98 3.28 6.48 10.67
C VAL A 98 2.72 7.27 9.50
N THR A 99 1.73 6.67 8.78
CA THR A 99 1.01 7.31 7.69
C THR A 99 -0.48 6.95 7.80
N TYR A 100 -1.33 7.95 8.05
CA TYR A 100 -2.77 7.74 8.18
C TYR A 100 -3.54 8.64 7.21
N HIS A 101 -4.52 8.06 6.52
CA HIS A 101 -5.40 8.73 5.57
C HIS A 101 -6.86 8.60 6.02
N PRO A 102 -7.73 9.54 5.67
CA PRO A 102 -9.16 9.36 5.93
C PRO A 102 -9.69 8.12 5.19
N GLU A 103 -10.59 7.41 5.82
CA GLU A 103 -11.40 6.42 5.14
C GLU A 103 -12.54 7.15 4.42
N THR A 104 -12.74 6.85 3.13
CA THR A 104 -13.72 7.54 2.29
C THR A 104 -14.96 6.70 1.99
N ALA A 105 -15.07 5.51 2.58
CA ALA A 105 -16.28 4.69 2.49
C ALA A 105 -17.43 5.36 3.26
N PRO A 106 -18.71 5.21 2.80
CA PRO A 106 -19.86 5.89 3.40
C PRO A 106 -20.07 5.56 4.89
N ASP A 107 -19.62 4.39 5.33
CA ASP A 107 -19.76 3.88 6.72
C ASP A 107 -18.47 4.03 7.56
N ALA A 108 -17.49 4.81 7.08
CA ALA A 108 -16.15 4.89 7.68
C ALA A 108 -16.10 5.62 9.03
N GLY A 109 -17.14 6.36 9.39
CA GLY A 109 -17.16 7.19 10.60
C GLY A 109 -16.30 8.47 10.48
N SER A 110 -15.97 9.07 11.62
CA SER A 110 -15.23 10.34 11.66
C SER A 110 -13.71 10.13 11.48
N PRO A 111 -13.08 10.66 10.42
CA PRO A 111 -11.64 10.64 10.28
C PRO A 111 -10.88 11.23 11.48
N ALA A 112 -11.42 12.30 12.06
CA ALA A 112 -10.83 12.92 13.25
C ALA A 112 -10.80 11.96 14.44
N ALA A 113 -11.90 11.25 14.73
CA ALA A 113 -11.98 10.31 15.84
C ALA A 113 -10.99 9.14 15.67
N GLN A 114 -10.85 8.63 14.44
CA GLN A 114 -9.90 7.54 14.12
C GLN A 114 -8.45 7.97 14.36
N VAL A 115 -8.05 9.16 13.88
CA VAL A 115 -6.70 9.69 14.09
C VAL A 115 -6.44 10.03 15.56
N GLN A 116 -7.44 10.55 16.28
CA GLN A 116 -7.32 10.79 17.73
C GLN A 116 -7.10 9.48 18.49
N ALA A 117 -7.80 8.40 18.11
CA ALA A 117 -7.59 7.07 18.69
C ALA A 117 -6.16 6.56 18.45
N LEU A 118 -5.63 6.76 17.23
CA LEU A 118 -4.22 6.43 16.91
C LEU A 118 -3.24 7.26 17.76
N CYS A 119 -3.40 8.56 17.84
CA CYS A 119 -2.55 9.43 18.66
C CYS A 119 -2.59 9.03 20.13
N ALA A 120 -3.79 8.74 20.67
CA ALA A 120 -3.96 8.30 22.05
C ALA A 120 -3.31 6.94 22.31
N ALA A 121 -3.31 6.02 21.34
CA ALA A 121 -2.59 4.74 21.45
C ALA A 121 -1.07 4.94 21.37
N MET A 122 -0.57 5.76 20.45
CA MET A 122 0.87 6.08 20.34
C MET A 122 1.43 6.69 21.63
N ALA A 123 0.65 7.53 22.32
CA ALA A 123 1.05 8.14 23.57
C ALA A 123 1.34 7.14 24.69
N THR A 124 0.76 5.94 24.64
CA THR A 124 0.93 4.88 25.67
C THR A 124 2.04 3.88 25.36
N VAL A 125 2.64 3.94 24.17
CA VAL A 125 3.69 3.00 23.75
C VAL A 125 5.04 3.69 23.83
N ASP A 126 5.92 3.20 24.70
CA ASP A 126 7.26 3.72 24.94
C ASP A 126 8.33 2.99 24.12
N GLY A 127 9.55 3.55 24.09
CA GLY A 127 10.73 2.95 23.49
C GLY A 127 10.82 3.07 21.97
N VAL A 128 9.95 3.87 21.34
CA VAL A 128 9.96 4.12 19.91
C VAL A 128 9.67 5.59 19.61
N PHE A 129 10.40 6.17 18.65
CA PHE A 129 10.13 7.50 18.12
C PHE A 129 9.11 7.41 16.98
N TRP A 130 8.13 8.28 16.96
CA TRP A 130 7.06 8.30 15.94
C TRP A 130 7.42 9.27 14.82
N LEU A 131 7.87 8.76 13.68
CA LEU A 131 8.06 9.53 12.45
C LEU A 131 6.75 9.58 11.68
N ILE A 132 6.07 10.70 11.73
CA ILE A 132 4.71 10.86 11.20
C ILE A 132 4.75 11.60 9.87
N THR A 133 4.02 11.10 8.87
CA THR A 133 3.86 11.78 7.58
C THR A 133 2.44 12.35 7.44
N GLY A 134 2.31 13.37 6.58
CA GLY A 134 1.01 13.97 6.27
C GLY A 134 0.06 13.01 5.57
N SER A 135 -1.23 13.29 5.67
CA SER A 135 -2.28 12.57 4.95
C SER A 135 -2.32 12.98 3.47
N ASN A 136 -3.00 12.18 2.65
CA ASN A 136 -3.29 12.52 1.27
C ASN A 136 -4.34 13.65 1.16
N ALA A 137 -4.66 14.06 -0.08
CA ALA A 137 -5.61 15.14 -0.37
C ALA A 137 -7.09 14.68 -0.38
N ASP A 138 -7.40 13.47 0.09
CA ASP A 138 -8.78 13.00 0.19
C ASP A 138 -9.58 13.84 1.20
N ALA A 139 -10.91 13.83 1.08
CA ALA A 139 -11.80 14.55 1.98
C ALA A 139 -11.53 14.17 3.45
N GLY A 140 -11.19 15.13 4.30
CA GLY A 140 -10.76 14.92 5.70
C GLY A 140 -9.25 14.77 5.90
N GLY A 141 -8.44 14.74 4.82
CA GLY A 141 -6.97 14.62 4.90
C GLY A 141 -6.31 15.78 5.67
N GLU A 142 -6.81 16.99 5.51
CA GLU A 142 -6.31 18.17 6.26
C GLU A 142 -6.56 18.03 7.77
N VAL A 143 -7.72 17.51 8.15
CA VAL A 143 -8.07 17.28 9.57
C VAL A 143 -7.15 16.22 10.16
N CYS A 144 -6.93 15.10 9.45
CA CYS A 144 -5.99 14.08 9.88
C CYS A 144 -4.58 14.63 10.04
N THR A 145 -4.10 15.39 9.06
CA THR A 145 -2.77 16.02 9.08
C THR A 145 -2.61 16.94 10.28
N ARG A 146 -3.59 17.82 10.55
CA ARG A 146 -3.55 18.76 11.68
C ARG A 146 -3.44 18.04 13.01
N ILE A 147 -4.29 17.02 13.25
CA ILE A 147 -4.26 16.26 14.50
C ILE A 147 -2.90 15.58 14.70
N MET A 148 -2.30 15.03 13.65
CA MET A 148 -0.98 14.41 13.73
C MET A 148 0.14 15.44 13.96
N GLN A 149 0.04 16.65 13.38
CA GLN A 149 0.94 17.76 13.65
C GLN A 149 0.87 18.23 15.11
N ASP A 150 -0.36 18.39 15.62
CA ASP A 150 -0.59 18.79 17.01
C ASP A 150 -0.04 17.74 17.99
N PHE A 151 -0.21 16.46 17.68
CA PHE A 151 0.37 15.38 18.47
C PHE A 151 1.90 15.44 18.48
N ALA A 152 2.55 15.63 17.32
CA ALA A 152 4.01 15.73 17.24
C ALA A 152 4.53 16.96 17.98
N ALA A 153 3.84 18.10 17.88
CA ALA A 153 4.18 19.33 18.59
C ALA A 153 4.06 19.21 20.12
N ALA A 154 3.07 18.45 20.60
CA ALA A 154 2.87 18.18 22.01
C ALA A 154 3.87 17.15 22.59
N HIS A 155 4.55 16.38 21.75
CA HIS A 155 5.48 15.30 22.16
C HIS A 155 6.83 15.38 21.41
N PRO A 156 7.56 16.52 21.44
CA PRO A 156 8.74 16.73 20.58
C PRO A 156 9.88 15.75 20.82
N ASP A 157 9.98 15.18 22.02
CA ASP A 157 11.01 14.18 22.35
C ASP A 157 10.69 12.78 21.81
N ARG A 158 9.44 12.52 21.39
CA ARG A 158 8.94 11.21 21.01
C ARG A 158 8.33 11.15 19.62
N ALA A 159 8.05 12.28 19.01
CA ALA A 159 7.39 12.34 17.70
C ALA A 159 7.93 13.49 16.85
N GLY A 160 7.99 13.25 15.55
CA GLY A 160 8.32 14.25 14.55
C GLY A 160 7.38 14.15 13.36
N PHE A 161 6.99 15.28 12.80
CA PHE A 161 6.09 15.36 11.66
C PHE A 161 6.81 15.90 10.43
N VAL A 162 6.59 15.24 9.29
CA VAL A 162 7.01 15.68 7.96
C VAL A 162 5.83 15.59 7.01
N GLN A 163 5.51 16.64 6.27
CA GLN A 163 4.39 16.61 5.32
C GLN A 163 4.56 15.50 4.28
N SER A 164 5.77 15.33 3.76
CA SER A 164 6.12 14.25 2.83
C SER A 164 7.60 13.94 2.89
N LEU A 165 7.93 12.68 2.93
CA LEU A 165 9.32 12.21 2.82
C LEU A 165 9.78 12.12 1.35
N GLY A 166 8.86 12.15 0.39
CA GLY A 166 9.15 11.73 -0.97
C GLY A 166 9.56 10.24 -1.05
N LEU A 167 9.69 9.70 -2.24
CA LEU A 167 9.84 8.25 -2.40
C LEU A 167 11.13 7.71 -1.76
N ARG A 168 12.29 8.31 -2.05
CA ARG A 168 13.59 7.79 -1.58
C ARG A 168 13.70 7.77 -0.05
N ARG A 169 13.35 8.89 0.63
CA ARG A 169 13.38 8.95 2.10
C ARG A 169 12.35 8.03 2.74
N TYR A 170 11.15 7.91 2.12
CA TYR A 170 10.08 7.06 2.62
C TYR A 170 10.49 5.58 2.61
N LEU A 171 11.04 5.08 1.49
CA LEU A 171 11.53 3.71 1.39
C LEU A 171 12.73 3.46 2.32
N SER A 172 13.62 4.46 2.47
CA SER A 172 14.74 4.36 3.41
C SER A 172 14.26 4.34 4.86
N ALA A 173 13.27 5.16 5.21
CA ALA A 173 12.66 5.12 6.55
C ALA A 173 11.99 3.78 6.81
N MET A 174 11.27 3.21 5.84
CA MET A 174 10.62 1.90 5.97
C MET A 174 11.64 0.78 6.21
N GLU A 175 12.80 0.81 5.55
CA GLU A 175 13.87 -0.17 5.73
C GLU A 175 14.42 -0.22 7.16
N TYR A 176 14.52 0.94 7.82
CA TYR A 176 15.08 1.06 9.18
C TYR A 176 14.03 1.12 10.29
N ALA A 177 12.75 1.23 9.94
CA ALA A 177 11.68 1.30 10.91
C ALA A 177 11.56 0.00 11.73
N ALA A 178 11.39 0.15 13.03
CA ALA A 178 11.02 -0.98 13.89
C ALA A 178 9.56 -1.41 13.69
N LEU A 179 8.73 -0.48 13.17
CA LEU A 179 7.31 -0.65 12.95
C LEU A 179 6.82 0.33 11.88
N VAL A 180 5.89 -0.10 11.03
CA VAL A 180 5.06 0.77 10.21
C VAL A 180 3.63 0.73 10.73
N ALA A 181 2.99 1.89 10.93
CA ALA A 181 1.63 1.96 11.45
C ALA A 181 0.76 2.94 10.64
N GLY A 182 -0.52 2.63 10.51
CA GLY A 182 -1.50 3.46 9.83
C GLY A 182 -2.36 2.68 8.85
N ASN A 183 -2.87 3.35 7.83
CA ASN A 183 -3.74 2.74 6.83
C ASN A 183 -3.33 3.06 5.38
N SER A 184 -2.09 3.47 5.17
CA SER A 184 -1.52 3.63 3.83
C SER A 184 -1.41 2.27 3.12
N SER A 185 -1.62 2.26 1.81
CA SER A 185 -1.41 1.05 1.00
C SER A 185 0.03 0.51 1.10
N SER A 186 1.01 1.38 1.32
CA SER A 186 2.41 0.99 1.50
C SER A 186 2.61 0.05 2.69
N GLY A 187 1.81 0.20 3.77
CA GLY A 187 1.83 -0.70 4.92
C GLY A 187 1.39 -2.14 4.61
N VAL A 188 0.68 -2.37 3.52
CA VAL A 188 0.23 -3.71 3.11
C VAL A 188 1.00 -4.22 1.90
N VAL A 189 1.33 -3.34 0.95
CA VAL A 189 1.93 -3.72 -0.34
C VAL A 189 3.46 -3.73 -0.29
N GLU A 190 4.08 -2.77 0.40
CA GLU A 190 5.53 -2.54 0.37
C GLU A 190 6.26 -3.14 1.57
N THR A 191 5.66 -3.07 2.77
CA THR A 191 6.30 -3.58 4.01
C THR A 191 6.62 -5.08 4.01
N PRO A 192 5.88 -5.96 3.30
CA PRO A 192 6.25 -7.37 3.19
C PRO A 192 7.62 -7.59 2.55
N THR A 193 8.02 -6.75 1.59
CA THR A 193 9.33 -6.82 0.94
C THR A 193 10.46 -6.45 1.89
N PHE A 194 10.23 -5.46 2.76
CA PHE A 194 11.14 -5.11 3.85
C PHE A 194 11.05 -6.04 5.07
N ARG A 195 10.00 -6.86 5.17
CA ARG A 195 9.72 -7.72 6.33
C ARG A 195 9.61 -6.96 7.65
N VAL A 196 9.14 -5.73 7.58
CA VAL A 196 8.96 -4.85 8.74
C VAL A 196 7.61 -5.14 9.41
N PRO A 197 7.56 -5.29 10.75
CA PRO A 197 6.30 -5.35 11.48
C PRO A 197 5.39 -4.19 11.09
N THR A 198 4.13 -4.49 10.83
CA THR A 198 3.17 -3.48 10.36
C THR A 198 1.85 -3.59 11.09
N VAL A 199 1.27 -2.45 11.45
CA VAL A 199 -0.10 -2.36 11.98
C VAL A 199 -0.95 -1.60 10.97
N ASN A 200 -1.86 -2.33 10.30
CA ASN A 200 -2.86 -1.76 9.41
C ASN A 200 -4.13 -1.45 10.21
N ILE A 201 -4.48 -0.17 10.31
CA ILE A 201 -5.54 0.34 11.18
C ILE A 201 -6.78 0.65 10.36
N GLY A 202 -7.93 0.11 10.78
CA GLY A 202 -9.21 0.34 10.14
C GLY A 202 -9.40 -0.43 8.83
N ARG A 203 -10.35 0.00 8.02
CA ARG A 203 -10.88 -0.75 6.88
C ARG A 203 -10.40 -0.26 5.51
N ARG A 204 -9.59 0.81 5.45
CA ARG A 204 -9.18 1.41 4.18
C ARG A 204 -8.52 0.40 3.23
N GLN A 205 -7.73 -0.55 3.76
CA GLN A 205 -7.07 -1.60 2.98
C GLN A 205 -7.81 -2.95 3.02
N ALA A 206 -9.03 -3.01 3.56
CA ALA A 206 -9.80 -4.24 3.64
C ALA A 206 -9.99 -4.88 2.24
N GLY A 207 -9.87 -6.20 2.18
CA GLY A 207 -9.95 -6.97 0.94
C GLY A 207 -8.63 -7.14 0.19
N ARG A 208 -7.56 -6.42 0.56
CA ARG A 208 -6.21 -6.68 0.03
C ARG A 208 -5.63 -7.97 0.59
N THR A 209 -4.77 -8.60 -0.21
CA THR A 209 -3.94 -9.72 0.25
C THR A 209 -2.96 -9.23 1.31
N VAL A 210 -3.03 -9.82 2.51
CA VAL A 210 -2.24 -9.42 3.69
C VAL A 210 -1.17 -10.46 3.99
N CYS A 211 0.04 -10.02 4.28
CA CYS A 211 1.18 -10.87 4.64
C CYS A 211 1.33 -11.04 6.15
N ALA A 212 2.14 -12.03 6.54
CA ALA A 212 2.37 -12.38 7.95
C ALA A 212 2.95 -11.24 8.81
N ASN A 213 3.66 -10.27 8.20
CA ASN A 213 4.20 -9.10 8.89
C ASN A 213 3.15 -8.04 9.25
N VAL A 214 1.90 -8.17 8.79
CA VAL A 214 0.85 -7.16 8.95
C VAL A 214 -0.19 -7.62 9.95
N LEU A 215 -0.39 -6.87 11.01
CA LEU A 215 -1.49 -7.00 11.96
C LEU A 215 -2.58 -6.01 11.61
N CYS A 216 -3.79 -6.49 11.34
CA CYS A 216 -4.95 -5.64 11.12
C CYS A 216 -5.71 -5.43 12.44
N CYS A 217 -6.18 -4.21 12.70
CA CYS A 217 -7.00 -3.88 13.87
C CYS A 217 -8.04 -2.81 13.52
N ASP A 218 -9.08 -2.72 14.34
CA ASP A 218 -10.06 -1.65 14.24
C ASP A 218 -9.44 -0.30 14.62
N ALA A 219 -10.08 0.80 14.17
CA ALA A 219 -9.61 2.16 14.42
C ALA A 219 -10.07 2.70 15.79
N ASP A 220 -9.99 1.88 16.83
CA ASP A 220 -10.19 2.28 18.23
C ASP A 220 -8.88 2.20 19.02
N ARG A 221 -8.79 3.02 20.09
CA ARG A 221 -7.57 3.15 20.89
C ARG A 221 -7.05 1.81 21.44
N ALA A 222 -7.93 0.97 21.98
CA ALA A 222 -7.49 -0.25 22.67
C ALA A 222 -6.98 -1.30 21.68
N ALA A 223 -7.67 -1.46 20.54
CA ALA A 223 -7.25 -2.35 19.47
C ALA A 223 -5.93 -1.90 18.85
N ILE A 224 -5.77 -0.59 18.60
CA ILE A 224 -4.52 -0.02 18.07
C ILE A 224 -3.37 -0.23 19.06
N GLU A 225 -3.55 0.09 20.35
CA GLU A 225 -2.51 -0.08 21.37
C GLU A 225 -2.06 -1.54 21.46
N ALA A 226 -3.00 -2.48 21.51
CA ALA A 226 -2.70 -3.90 21.57
C ALA A 226 -1.92 -4.37 20.33
N ALA A 227 -2.29 -3.91 19.14
CA ALA A 227 -1.62 -4.23 17.89
C ALA A 227 -0.20 -3.63 17.83
N LEU A 228 -0.01 -2.36 18.25
CA LEU A 228 1.30 -1.70 18.31
C LEU A 228 2.26 -2.45 19.27
N ARG A 229 1.81 -2.78 20.48
CA ARG A 229 2.59 -3.55 21.46
C ARG A 229 2.95 -4.92 20.93
N LYS A 230 2.02 -5.62 20.28
CA LYS A 230 2.26 -6.93 19.67
C LYS A 230 3.28 -6.83 18.53
N ALA A 231 3.15 -5.86 17.63
CA ALA A 231 4.05 -5.66 16.50
C ALA A 231 5.50 -5.35 16.95
N LEU A 232 5.67 -4.60 18.04
CA LEU A 232 6.98 -4.27 18.62
C LEU A 232 7.55 -5.39 19.51
N SER A 233 6.81 -6.46 19.76
CA SER A 233 7.26 -7.53 20.65
C SER A 233 8.34 -8.41 19.99
N LYS A 234 9.26 -8.92 20.80
CA LYS A 234 10.27 -9.91 20.35
C LYS A 234 9.64 -11.17 19.75
N ALA A 235 8.44 -11.54 20.17
CA ALA A 235 7.72 -12.72 19.67
C ALA A 235 7.20 -12.51 18.24
N PHE A 236 6.88 -11.27 17.82
CA PHE A 236 6.37 -10.99 16.48
C PHE A 236 7.49 -10.80 15.44
N ALA A 237 8.69 -10.41 15.86
CA ALA A 237 9.81 -10.16 14.95
C ALA A 237 10.11 -11.35 14.00
N PRO A 238 10.20 -12.62 14.44
CA PRO A 238 10.40 -13.75 13.52
C PRO A 238 9.21 -13.99 12.59
N VAL A 239 7.99 -13.69 13.03
CA VAL A 239 6.79 -13.79 12.18
C VAL A 239 6.87 -12.77 11.05
N ALA A 240 7.19 -11.52 11.36
CA ALA A 240 7.37 -10.47 10.35
C ALA A 240 8.53 -10.81 9.39
N ALA A 241 9.65 -11.33 9.89
CA ALA A 241 10.79 -11.73 9.08
C ALA A 241 10.49 -12.89 8.11
N SER A 242 9.47 -13.70 8.39
CA SER A 242 9.04 -14.80 7.52
C SER A 242 8.17 -14.36 6.35
N ALA A 243 7.74 -13.09 6.30
CA ALA A 243 6.85 -12.58 5.27
C ALA A 243 7.40 -12.82 3.85
N ARG A 244 6.50 -13.17 2.95
CA ARG A 244 6.77 -13.31 1.51
C ARG A 244 5.82 -12.37 0.77
N SER A 245 6.36 -11.39 0.08
CA SER A 245 5.56 -10.42 -0.67
C SER A 245 4.85 -11.12 -1.84
N PRO A 246 3.51 -11.10 -1.91
CA PRO A 246 2.76 -11.59 -3.06
C PRO A 246 2.89 -10.65 -4.26
N TYR A 247 3.45 -9.47 -4.05
CA TYR A 247 3.61 -8.42 -5.06
C TYR A 247 4.99 -8.47 -5.74
N ASN A 248 5.85 -9.42 -5.38
CA ASN A 248 7.16 -9.57 -5.99
C ASN A 248 7.03 -10.17 -7.40
N GLY A 249 7.20 -9.34 -8.42
CA GLY A 249 7.14 -9.71 -9.83
C GLY A 249 8.51 -9.79 -10.52
N GLY A 250 9.60 -9.52 -9.83
CA GLY A 250 10.92 -9.37 -10.47
C GLY A 250 11.01 -8.04 -11.23
N ASN A 251 11.21 -8.08 -12.54
CA ASN A 251 11.33 -6.91 -13.41
C ASN A 251 9.93 -6.50 -13.92
N THR A 252 9.12 -5.92 -13.05
CA THR A 252 7.72 -5.56 -13.34
C THR A 252 7.59 -4.58 -14.51
N SER A 253 8.40 -3.52 -14.53
CA SER A 253 8.38 -2.50 -15.58
C SER A 253 8.78 -3.07 -16.94
N GLU A 254 9.81 -3.93 -16.99
CA GLU A 254 10.24 -4.62 -18.21
C GLU A 254 9.15 -5.54 -18.76
N LYS A 255 8.47 -6.30 -17.89
CA LYS A 255 7.33 -7.15 -18.28
C LYS A 255 6.19 -6.35 -18.89
N ILE A 256 5.83 -5.22 -18.27
CA ILE A 256 4.79 -4.30 -18.79
C ILE A 256 5.19 -3.80 -20.17
N CYS A 257 6.43 -3.30 -20.34
CA CYS A 257 6.93 -2.80 -21.61
C CYS A 257 6.93 -3.91 -22.70
N THR A 258 7.37 -5.12 -22.35
CA THR A 258 7.38 -6.26 -23.28
C THR A 258 5.97 -6.57 -23.78
N VAL A 259 4.99 -6.62 -22.87
CA VAL A 259 3.59 -6.84 -23.26
C VAL A 259 3.07 -5.70 -24.14
N LEU A 260 3.27 -4.44 -23.75
CA LEU A 260 2.78 -3.29 -24.50
C LEU A 260 3.34 -3.21 -25.92
N GLN A 261 4.59 -3.65 -26.13
CA GLN A 261 5.22 -3.69 -27.45
C GLN A 261 4.68 -4.77 -28.37
N ASN A 262 4.18 -5.87 -27.82
CA ASN A 262 3.80 -7.07 -28.57
C ASN A 262 2.29 -7.36 -28.54
N PHE A 263 1.53 -6.68 -27.68
CA PHE A 263 0.08 -6.92 -27.56
C PHE A 263 -0.69 -6.38 -28.76
N ASP A 264 -1.55 -7.22 -29.33
CA ASP A 264 -2.40 -6.83 -30.46
C ASP A 264 -3.63 -6.06 -29.98
N PHE A 265 -3.52 -4.75 -29.94
CA PHE A 265 -4.62 -3.84 -29.57
C PHE A 265 -5.75 -3.76 -30.60
N ALA A 266 -5.63 -4.36 -31.78
CA ALA A 266 -6.70 -4.41 -32.77
C ALA A 266 -7.72 -5.50 -32.45
N LYS A 267 -7.39 -6.48 -31.62
CA LYS A 267 -8.32 -7.52 -31.20
C LYS A 267 -9.48 -6.93 -30.38
N PRO A 268 -10.72 -7.31 -30.70
CA PRO A 268 -11.87 -6.86 -29.93
C PRO A 268 -11.83 -7.43 -28.51
N LYS A 269 -12.21 -6.59 -27.54
CA LYS A 269 -12.44 -7.05 -26.18
C LYS A 269 -13.68 -7.94 -26.15
N ILE A 270 -13.53 -9.14 -25.58
CA ILE A 270 -14.61 -10.10 -25.39
C ILE A 270 -14.88 -10.32 -23.91
N PHE A 271 -16.12 -10.66 -23.57
CA PHE A 271 -16.45 -11.11 -22.22
C PHE A 271 -16.07 -12.60 -22.07
N TYR A 272 -15.43 -12.95 -20.96
CA TYR A 272 -14.94 -14.32 -20.71
C TYR A 272 -15.70 -14.94 -19.54
N ASP A 273 -16.30 -16.11 -19.76
CA ASP A 273 -17.07 -16.90 -18.80
C ASP A 273 -16.39 -18.23 -18.42
N GLY A 274 -15.13 -18.40 -18.83
CA GLY A 274 -14.40 -19.66 -18.61
C GLY A 274 -13.73 -19.76 -17.24
N PRO A 275 -12.97 -20.84 -16.99
CA PRO A 275 -12.28 -21.08 -15.73
C PRO A 275 -11.15 -20.08 -15.50
N VAL A 276 -10.88 -19.79 -14.23
CA VAL A 276 -9.75 -18.95 -13.82
C VAL A 276 -8.47 -19.77 -13.82
N PRO A 277 -7.45 -19.41 -14.62
CA PRO A 277 -6.16 -20.09 -14.59
C PRO A 277 -5.35 -19.72 -13.34
N GLU A 278 -4.27 -20.45 -13.09
CA GLU A 278 -3.28 -20.11 -12.09
C GLU A 278 -2.39 -18.96 -12.56
N PHE A 279 -2.15 -17.99 -11.69
CA PHE A 279 -1.29 -16.84 -11.94
C PHE A 279 -0.08 -16.83 -10.99
N ASP A 280 1.07 -16.45 -11.54
CA ASP A 280 2.31 -16.28 -10.78
C ASP A 280 3.02 -15.00 -11.28
N PRO A 281 3.20 -13.98 -10.43
CA PRO A 281 3.86 -12.74 -10.84
C PRO A 281 5.35 -12.93 -11.18
N GLN A 282 5.98 -14.00 -10.74
CA GLN A 282 7.39 -14.28 -11.04
C GLN A 282 7.62 -14.96 -12.39
N ARG A 283 6.58 -15.54 -13.01
CA ARG A 283 6.70 -16.13 -14.36
C ARG A 283 6.98 -15.07 -15.42
N SER A 284 7.70 -15.50 -16.46
CA SER A 284 7.87 -14.68 -17.66
C SER A 284 6.54 -14.43 -18.34
N VAL A 285 6.36 -13.24 -18.91
CA VAL A 285 5.18 -12.92 -19.72
C VAL A 285 5.42 -13.36 -21.15
N LEU A 286 4.45 -14.09 -21.69
CA LEU A 286 4.39 -14.48 -23.10
C LEU A 286 3.21 -13.75 -23.74
N VAL A 287 3.41 -13.15 -24.90
CA VAL A 287 2.42 -12.36 -25.65
C VAL A 287 2.14 -13.01 -26.99
#